data_d738083eb21b040abe4d19dc0c60218b
#
_entry.id   d738083eb21b040abe4d19dc0c60218b
#
_cell.length_a   1.000
_cell.length_b   1.000
_cell.length_c   1.000
_cell.angle_alpha   90.00
_cell.angle_beta   90.00
_cell.angle_gamma   90.00
#
_symmetry.space_group_name_H-M   'P 1'
#
loop_
_entity.id
_entity.type
_entity.pdbx_description
1 polymer ?
#
loop_
_entity_poly.entity_id
_entity_poly.type
_entity_poly.pdbx_seq_one_letter_code
_entity_poly.pdbx_strand_id
1 'polypeptide(L)'
;MLVLSYPAPMFATNCWVISQGVGQECIIIDPGMPDISSEVTMLVEEYKLKPVAALLTHGHLDHTFSIVPLADGYGIPTYIHSEDRRFISNPAGVHGPELMAQLGDIIFSEPKDLRELKNAEVINLLDMKLTAIHAPGHTRGSMIFTLNEEILISGDVLFAGSIGRTDLPTGSSAQMKETLIKKVLPLHDDLRVLPGHGPETTIKFERKSNPYLKELTS
;
A
#
# COMPACT_ATOMS: atom_id res chain seq x y z
N MET A 1 9.90 -9.36 14.24
CA MET A 1 9.77 -8.76 12.89
C MET A 1 10.21 -7.30 12.94
N LEU A 2 11.00 -6.83 11.99
CA LEU A 2 11.40 -5.44 11.82
C LEU A 2 10.40 -4.76 10.88
N VAL A 3 9.76 -3.70 11.35
CA VAL A 3 8.82 -2.88 10.57
C VAL A 3 9.29 -1.45 10.69
N LEU A 4 9.68 -0.88 9.57
CA LEU A 4 10.14 0.50 9.45
C LEU A 4 9.15 1.28 8.59
N SER A 5 9.02 2.57 8.82
CA SER A 5 8.23 3.45 7.98
C SER A 5 8.99 4.72 7.67
N TYR A 6 8.79 5.24 6.46
CA TYR A 6 9.19 6.57 6.06
C TYR A 6 7.95 7.31 5.52
N PRO A 7 7.38 8.26 6.26
CA PRO A 7 6.28 9.06 5.76
C PRO A 7 6.81 10.02 4.68
N ALA A 8 6.33 9.86 3.45
CA ALA A 8 6.74 10.69 2.33
C ALA A 8 6.31 12.15 2.56
N PRO A 9 7.17 13.15 2.30
CA PRO A 9 6.92 14.56 2.64
C PRO A 9 5.66 15.17 2.02
N MET A 10 5.28 14.70 0.83
CA MET A 10 4.04 15.11 0.18
C MET A 10 2.97 14.07 0.47
N PHE A 11 1.80 14.49 0.96
CA PHE A 11 0.65 13.68 1.39
C PHE A 11 0.87 12.79 2.62
N ALA A 12 2.08 12.71 3.19
CA ALA A 12 2.42 11.89 4.36
C ALA A 12 2.06 10.40 4.18
N THR A 13 2.19 9.88 2.97
CA THR A 13 2.00 8.46 2.66
C THR A 13 3.08 7.64 3.34
N ASN A 14 2.71 6.62 4.08
CA ASN A 14 3.64 5.72 4.74
C ASN A 14 4.27 4.74 3.74
N CYS A 15 5.53 4.93 3.41
CA CYS A 15 6.33 3.87 2.80
C CYS A 15 6.77 2.88 3.89
N TRP A 16 6.35 1.63 3.79
CA TRP A 16 6.73 0.59 4.76
C TRP A 16 7.87 -0.26 4.23
N VAL A 17 8.84 -0.58 5.09
CA VAL A 17 9.89 -1.56 4.84
C VAL A 17 9.79 -2.65 5.90
N ILE A 18 9.48 -3.88 5.47
CA ILE A 18 9.23 -5.00 6.38
C ILE A 18 10.26 -6.10 6.14
N SER A 19 10.83 -6.62 7.23
CA SER A 19 11.85 -7.68 7.24
C SER A 19 11.67 -8.60 8.45
N GLN A 20 12.22 -9.80 8.39
CA GLN A 20 12.34 -10.68 9.56
C GLN A 20 13.29 -10.10 10.63
N GLY A 21 14.29 -9.31 10.20
CA GLY A 21 15.27 -8.70 11.10
C GLY A 21 16.36 -7.95 10.34
N VAL A 22 17.28 -7.36 11.09
CA VAL A 22 18.46 -6.68 10.54
C VAL A 22 19.31 -7.65 9.71
N GLY A 23 19.76 -7.20 8.53
CA GLY A 23 20.59 -7.99 7.62
C GLY A 23 19.82 -9.03 6.78
N GLN A 24 18.53 -9.13 6.94
CA GLN A 24 17.66 -10.09 6.25
C GLN A 24 17.04 -9.48 4.98
N GLU A 25 16.32 -10.32 4.24
CA GLU A 25 15.49 -9.87 3.12
C GLU A 25 14.38 -8.94 3.60
N CYS A 26 13.95 -8.01 2.74
CA CYS A 26 12.83 -7.10 3.03
C CYS A 26 11.93 -6.87 1.82
N ILE A 27 10.71 -6.45 2.10
CA ILE A 27 9.78 -5.92 1.11
C ILE A 27 9.59 -4.43 1.33
N ILE A 28 9.41 -3.68 0.22
CA ILE A 28 9.11 -2.24 0.21
C ILE A 28 7.66 -2.07 -0.22
N ILE A 29 6.88 -1.25 0.48
CA ILE A 29 5.46 -1.06 0.22
C ILE A 29 5.17 0.42 0.08
N ASP A 30 4.46 0.79 -1.00
CA ASP A 30 3.97 2.12 -1.30
C ASP A 30 5.05 3.22 -1.19
N PRO A 31 6.13 3.17 -1.98
CA PRO A 31 7.13 4.22 -1.99
C PRO A 31 6.57 5.49 -2.65
N GLY A 32 6.18 6.43 -1.80
CA GLY A 32 5.37 7.61 -2.15
C GLY A 32 6.12 8.77 -2.79
N MET A 33 5.55 9.99 -2.63
CA MET A 33 6.07 11.18 -3.29
C MET A 33 6.39 12.32 -2.30
N PRO A 34 7.34 13.24 -2.67
CA PRO A 34 8.11 13.24 -3.92
C PRO A 34 9.00 11.99 -4.02
N ASP A 35 9.97 11.96 -4.93
CA ASP A 35 10.91 10.83 -4.97
C ASP A 35 11.63 10.67 -3.63
N ILE A 36 11.36 9.55 -2.96
CA ILE A 36 11.94 9.15 -1.67
C ILE A 36 12.88 7.94 -1.81
N SER A 37 13.32 7.65 -3.01
CA SER A 37 14.15 6.47 -3.27
C SER A 37 15.49 6.50 -2.52
N SER A 38 16.07 7.70 -2.35
CA SER A 38 17.27 7.89 -1.55
C SER A 38 17.06 7.60 -0.06
N GLU A 39 15.96 8.08 0.51
CA GLU A 39 15.63 7.91 1.92
C GLU A 39 15.32 6.43 2.24
N VAL A 40 14.57 5.77 1.36
CA VAL A 40 14.32 4.33 1.49
C VAL A 40 15.62 3.53 1.35
N THR A 41 16.52 3.93 0.43
CA THR A 41 17.83 3.31 0.29
C THR A 41 18.67 3.47 1.55
N MET A 42 18.67 4.67 2.16
CA MET A 42 19.37 4.88 3.44
C MET A 42 18.85 3.96 4.56
N LEU A 43 17.52 3.77 4.66
CA LEU A 43 16.95 2.82 5.62
C LEU A 43 17.40 1.38 5.32
N VAL A 44 17.38 0.97 4.07
CA VAL A 44 17.84 -0.35 3.63
C VAL A 44 19.31 -0.58 4.00
N GLU A 45 20.18 0.41 3.78
CA GLU A 45 21.61 0.35 4.11
C GLU A 45 21.86 0.36 5.62
N GLU A 46 21.20 1.23 6.37
CA GLU A 46 21.32 1.33 7.84
C GLU A 46 21.04 0.00 8.52
N TYR A 47 19.97 -0.67 8.09
CA TYR A 47 19.57 -1.97 8.66
C TYR A 47 20.14 -3.16 7.88
N LYS A 48 21.03 -2.92 6.88
CA LYS A 48 21.66 -3.93 6.04
C LYS A 48 20.67 -4.89 5.38
N LEU A 49 19.52 -4.37 4.99
CA LEU A 49 18.42 -5.14 4.42
C LEU A 49 18.69 -5.49 2.95
N LYS A 50 17.98 -6.51 2.46
CA LYS A 50 18.07 -6.99 1.08
C LYS A 50 16.68 -6.94 0.45
N PRO A 51 16.33 -5.88 -0.29
CA PRO A 51 15.03 -5.80 -0.96
C PRO A 51 14.84 -6.97 -1.95
N VAL A 52 13.71 -7.66 -1.85
CA VAL A 52 13.37 -8.82 -2.71
C VAL A 52 12.07 -8.62 -3.48
N ALA A 53 11.23 -7.68 -3.06
CA ALA A 53 10.01 -7.32 -3.77
C ALA A 53 9.53 -5.93 -3.35
N ALA A 54 8.75 -5.29 -4.23
CA ALA A 54 7.95 -4.13 -3.92
C ALA A 54 6.45 -4.45 -4.08
N LEU A 55 5.62 -3.95 -3.17
CA LEU A 55 4.16 -4.12 -3.19
C LEU A 55 3.50 -2.76 -3.30
N LEU A 56 2.50 -2.64 -4.16
CA LEU A 56 1.65 -1.46 -4.26
C LEU A 56 0.24 -1.83 -3.81
N THR A 57 -0.25 -1.11 -2.81
CA THR A 57 -1.63 -1.31 -2.33
C THR A 57 -2.65 -0.84 -3.35
N HIS A 58 -2.32 0.22 -4.09
CA HIS A 58 -3.15 0.76 -5.18
C HIS A 58 -2.33 1.69 -6.09
N GLY A 59 -2.98 2.25 -7.11
CA GLY A 59 -2.30 2.98 -8.17
C GLY A 59 -2.23 4.51 -8.01
N HIS A 60 -2.58 5.09 -6.86
CA HIS A 60 -2.43 6.52 -6.67
C HIS A 60 -0.96 6.94 -6.61
N LEU A 61 -0.69 8.12 -7.16
CA LEU A 61 0.66 8.59 -7.39
C LEU A 61 1.46 8.79 -6.10
N ASP A 62 0.79 9.20 -5.04
CA ASP A 62 1.42 9.37 -3.72
C ASP A 62 1.84 8.04 -3.07
N HIS A 63 1.41 6.90 -3.61
CA HIS A 63 1.86 5.55 -3.23
C HIS A 63 2.86 4.94 -4.22
N THR A 64 2.92 5.46 -5.47
CA THR A 64 3.67 4.81 -6.55
C THR A 64 4.82 5.63 -7.11
N PHE A 65 4.99 6.89 -6.71
CA PHE A 65 5.91 7.85 -7.33
C PHE A 65 7.35 7.36 -7.40
N SER A 66 7.85 6.79 -6.32
CA SER A 66 9.25 6.34 -6.22
C SER A 66 9.45 4.87 -6.61
N ILE A 67 8.41 4.19 -7.13
CA ILE A 67 8.49 2.75 -7.37
C ILE A 67 9.50 2.38 -8.44
N VAL A 68 9.56 3.15 -9.54
CA VAL A 68 10.45 2.83 -10.68
C VAL A 68 11.92 2.94 -10.29
N PRO A 69 12.40 4.08 -9.71
CA PRO A 69 13.80 4.17 -9.30
C PRO A 69 14.19 3.11 -8.25
N LEU A 70 13.30 2.77 -7.32
CA LEU A 70 13.57 1.74 -6.31
C LEU A 70 13.57 0.33 -6.89
N ALA A 71 12.49 -0.08 -7.54
CA ALA A 71 12.37 -1.45 -8.04
C ALA A 71 13.42 -1.77 -9.12
N ASP A 72 13.60 -0.87 -10.08
CA ASP A 72 14.61 -1.03 -11.13
C ASP A 72 16.04 -0.94 -10.59
N GLY A 73 16.28 -0.07 -9.60
CA GLY A 73 17.58 0.08 -8.94
C GLY A 73 18.02 -1.18 -8.19
N TYR A 74 17.10 -1.83 -7.49
CA TYR A 74 17.35 -3.10 -6.80
C TYR A 74 17.17 -4.33 -7.69
N GLY A 75 16.58 -4.20 -8.89
CA GLY A 75 16.27 -5.34 -9.77
C GLY A 75 15.23 -6.30 -9.19
N ILE A 76 14.23 -5.76 -8.48
CA ILE A 76 13.20 -6.52 -7.79
C ILE A 76 11.83 -6.44 -8.49
N PRO A 77 10.99 -7.48 -8.39
CA PRO A 77 9.63 -7.43 -8.90
C PRO A 77 8.76 -6.46 -8.12
N THR A 78 7.87 -5.78 -8.84
CA THR A 78 6.80 -4.95 -8.29
C THR A 78 5.45 -5.62 -8.49
N TYR A 79 4.61 -5.63 -7.47
CA TYR A 79 3.30 -6.26 -7.50
C TYR A 79 2.20 -5.21 -7.35
N ILE A 80 1.17 -5.26 -8.21
CA ILE A 80 -0.02 -4.40 -8.18
C ILE A 80 -1.23 -5.15 -8.72
N HIS A 81 -2.44 -4.75 -8.37
CA HIS A 81 -3.66 -5.26 -8.99
C HIS A 81 -3.85 -4.73 -10.42
N SER A 82 -4.31 -5.57 -11.34
CA SER A 82 -4.45 -5.24 -12.77
C SER A 82 -5.31 -4.00 -13.05
N GLU A 83 -6.37 -3.76 -12.26
CA GLU A 83 -7.25 -2.59 -12.42
C GLU A 83 -6.54 -1.24 -12.19
N ASP A 84 -5.47 -1.23 -11.39
CA ASP A 84 -4.72 -0.01 -11.06
C ASP A 84 -3.38 0.09 -11.81
N ARG A 85 -2.90 -0.98 -12.43
CA ARG A 85 -1.63 -1.02 -13.16
C ARG A 85 -1.41 0.17 -14.10
N ARG A 86 -2.44 0.52 -14.87
CA ARG A 86 -2.36 1.61 -15.85
C ARG A 86 -2.02 2.97 -15.25
N PHE A 87 -2.26 3.18 -13.96
CA PHE A 87 -2.01 4.47 -13.30
C PHE A 87 -0.55 4.70 -12.98
N ILE A 88 0.28 3.65 -12.97
CA ILE A 88 1.73 3.78 -12.77
C ILE A 88 2.36 4.58 -13.93
N SER A 89 1.99 4.28 -15.16
CA SER A 89 2.50 4.99 -16.35
C SER A 89 1.60 6.14 -16.82
N ASN A 90 0.34 6.18 -16.37
CA ASN A 90 -0.61 7.24 -16.71
C ASN A 90 -1.42 7.69 -15.48
N PRO A 91 -0.79 8.38 -14.51
CA PRO A 91 -1.47 8.84 -13.30
C PRO A 91 -2.56 9.89 -13.56
N ALA A 92 -2.56 10.55 -14.72
CA ALA A 92 -3.63 11.49 -15.10
C ALA A 92 -5.02 10.85 -15.13
N GLY A 93 -5.11 9.53 -15.26
CA GLY A 93 -6.37 8.79 -15.24
C GLY A 93 -7.10 8.81 -13.90
N VAL A 94 -6.41 9.14 -12.79
CA VAL A 94 -6.98 9.18 -11.43
C VAL A 94 -6.72 10.49 -10.70
N HIS A 95 -5.80 11.31 -11.18
CA HIS A 95 -5.46 12.60 -10.57
C HIS A 95 -5.97 13.74 -11.45
N GLY A 96 -6.40 14.81 -10.80
CA GLY A 96 -6.86 16.01 -11.49
C GLY A 96 -5.74 16.71 -12.27
N PRO A 97 -6.10 17.55 -13.27
CA PRO A 97 -5.14 18.28 -14.11
C PRO A 97 -4.23 19.22 -13.30
N GLU A 98 -4.68 19.69 -12.14
CA GLU A 98 -3.91 20.60 -11.28
C GLU A 98 -2.67 19.91 -10.71
N LEU A 99 -2.78 18.69 -10.19
CA LEU A 99 -1.63 17.92 -9.71
C LEU A 99 -0.67 17.60 -10.85
N MET A 100 -1.21 17.16 -11.98
CA MET A 100 -0.38 16.85 -13.15
C MET A 100 0.37 18.08 -13.68
N ALA A 101 -0.26 19.26 -13.66
CA ALA A 101 0.40 20.51 -14.04
C ALA A 101 1.54 20.91 -13.08
N GLN A 102 1.41 20.61 -11.79
CA GLN A 102 2.47 20.86 -10.80
C GLN A 102 3.69 19.94 -11.00
N LEU A 103 3.49 18.75 -11.53
CA LEU A 103 4.56 17.79 -11.80
C LEU A 103 5.33 18.09 -13.08
N GLY A 104 4.78 18.95 -13.96
CA GLY A 104 5.44 19.33 -15.21
C GLY A 104 5.63 18.16 -16.19
N ASP A 105 6.80 18.10 -16.83
CA ASP A 105 7.11 17.15 -17.89
C ASP A 105 7.67 15.81 -17.37
N ILE A 106 7.27 15.37 -16.18
CA ILE A 106 7.71 14.07 -15.65
C ILE A 106 7.13 12.96 -16.52
N ILE A 107 7.99 12.08 -17.02
CA ILE A 107 7.60 10.89 -17.76
C ILE A 107 7.43 9.74 -16.78
N PHE A 108 6.22 9.23 -16.66
CA PHE A 108 5.91 8.07 -15.86
C PHE A 108 6.04 6.78 -16.69
N SER A 109 6.58 5.74 -16.10
CA SER A 109 6.77 4.43 -16.73
C SER A 109 6.44 3.31 -15.76
N GLU A 110 6.21 2.10 -16.27
CA GLU A 110 6.11 0.91 -15.43
C GLU A 110 7.52 0.42 -15.04
N PRO A 111 7.68 -0.19 -13.83
CA PRO A 111 8.88 -0.95 -13.48
C PRO A 111 9.15 -2.09 -14.48
N LYS A 112 10.41 -2.46 -14.66
CA LYS A 112 10.80 -3.51 -15.63
C LYS A 112 10.18 -4.88 -15.34
N ASP A 113 10.05 -5.24 -14.06
CA ASP A 113 9.39 -6.50 -13.63
C ASP A 113 8.10 -6.14 -12.86
N LEU A 114 7.04 -5.83 -13.58
CA LEU A 114 5.73 -5.53 -13.01
C LEU A 114 4.81 -6.73 -13.13
N ARG A 115 4.33 -7.22 -11.97
CA ARG A 115 3.49 -8.43 -11.86
C ARG A 115 2.10 -8.07 -11.35
N GLU A 116 1.09 -8.67 -11.96
CA GLU A 116 -0.30 -8.45 -11.57
C GLU A 116 -0.74 -9.41 -10.47
N LEU A 117 -1.39 -8.85 -9.46
CA LEU A 117 -1.98 -9.61 -8.34
C LEU A 117 -3.43 -9.98 -8.61
N LYS A 118 -3.81 -11.12 -8.06
CA LYS A 118 -5.21 -11.59 -8.02
C LYS A 118 -5.70 -11.65 -6.57
N ASN A 119 -7.03 -11.62 -6.43
CA ASN A 119 -7.63 -11.83 -5.11
C ASN A 119 -7.29 -13.22 -4.54
N ALA A 120 -6.97 -13.24 -3.26
CA ALA A 120 -6.57 -14.42 -2.50
C ALA A 120 -5.27 -15.09 -2.99
N GLU A 121 -4.46 -14.38 -3.75
CA GLU A 121 -3.14 -14.86 -4.14
C GLU A 121 -2.21 -14.92 -2.94
N VAL A 122 -1.48 -16.03 -2.82
CA VAL A 122 -0.49 -16.22 -1.76
C VAL A 122 0.90 -16.13 -2.38
N ILE A 123 1.69 -15.22 -1.84
CA ILE A 123 3.08 -15.03 -2.23
C ILE A 123 3.97 -15.39 -1.03
N ASN A 124 4.92 -16.27 -1.23
CA ASN A 124 5.89 -16.59 -0.20
C ASN A 124 7.09 -15.65 -0.36
N LEU A 125 7.22 -14.69 0.53
CA LEU A 125 8.31 -13.72 0.59
C LEU A 125 8.86 -13.71 2.02
N LEU A 126 10.15 -13.51 2.18
CA LEU A 126 10.79 -13.38 3.49
C LEU A 126 10.61 -14.63 4.40
N ASP A 127 10.44 -15.82 3.83
CA ASP A 127 9.99 -17.02 4.55
C ASP A 127 8.65 -16.82 5.28
N MET A 128 7.83 -15.89 4.80
CA MET A 128 6.52 -15.56 5.33
C MET A 128 5.43 -15.72 4.28
N LYS A 129 4.21 -16.05 4.75
CA LYS A 129 3.02 -16.12 3.93
C LYS A 129 2.39 -14.74 3.82
N LEU A 130 2.47 -14.12 2.65
CA LEU A 130 1.76 -12.91 2.31
C LEU A 130 0.51 -13.28 1.50
N THR A 131 -0.67 -12.91 1.97
CA THR A 131 -1.93 -13.11 1.25
C THR A 131 -2.45 -11.79 0.74
N ALA A 132 -2.58 -11.68 -0.58
CA ALA A 132 -3.13 -10.52 -1.26
C ALA A 132 -4.66 -10.61 -1.31
N ILE A 133 -5.36 -9.61 -0.80
CA ILE A 133 -6.82 -9.56 -0.74
C ILE A 133 -7.30 -8.35 -1.53
N HIS A 134 -8.06 -8.58 -2.58
CA HIS A 134 -8.68 -7.50 -3.36
C HIS A 134 -9.75 -6.79 -2.52
N ALA A 135 -9.58 -5.49 -2.33
CA ALA A 135 -10.34 -4.66 -1.41
C ALA A 135 -10.79 -3.34 -2.07
N PRO A 136 -11.60 -3.41 -3.16
CA PRO A 136 -11.97 -2.23 -3.94
C PRO A 136 -12.84 -1.26 -3.14
N GLY A 137 -12.77 0.02 -3.52
CA GLY A 137 -13.58 1.08 -2.91
C GLY A 137 -12.86 2.42 -2.88
N HIS A 138 -11.62 2.48 -2.43
CA HIS A 138 -10.76 3.65 -2.60
C HIS A 138 -10.34 3.79 -4.07
N THR A 139 -9.82 2.72 -4.64
CA THR A 139 -9.70 2.50 -6.09
C THR A 139 -10.34 1.17 -6.48
N ARG A 140 -10.46 0.90 -7.79
CA ARG A 140 -10.91 -0.41 -8.28
C ARG A 140 -9.91 -1.52 -8.00
N GLY A 141 -8.61 -1.19 -8.01
CA GLY A 141 -7.53 -2.13 -7.80
C GLY A 141 -6.97 -2.15 -6.38
N SER A 142 -7.60 -1.49 -5.42
CA SER A 142 -7.12 -1.48 -4.04
C SER A 142 -6.95 -2.89 -3.48
N MET A 143 -5.78 -3.12 -2.88
CA MET A 143 -5.40 -4.37 -2.23
C MET A 143 -5.10 -4.12 -0.76
N ILE A 144 -5.41 -5.09 0.08
CA ILE A 144 -4.85 -5.21 1.42
C ILE A 144 -4.05 -6.51 1.49
N PHE A 145 -3.03 -6.54 2.35
CA PHE A 145 -2.19 -7.74 2.48
C PHE A 145 -2.14 -8.19 3.94
N THR A 146 -2.34 -9.48 4.17
CA THR A 146 -2.03 -10.05 5.48
C THR A 146 -0.68 -10.75 5.43
N LEU A 147 0.15 -10.53 6.45
CA LEU A 147 1.46 -11.14 6.59
C LEU A 147 1.48 -12.00 7.84
N ASN A 148 1.64 -13.32 7.69
CA ASN A 148 1.63 -14.34 8.73
C ASN A 148 0.46 -14.26 9.72
N GLU A 149 -0.67 -13.68 9.34
CA GLU A 149 -1.82 -13.45 10.23
C GLU A 149 -1.48 -12.58 11.48
N GLU A 150 -0.39 -11.80 11.41
CA GLU A 150 0.06 -10.87 12.45
C GLU A 150 -0.09 -9.41 12.03
N ILE A 151 0.15 -9.12 10.74
CA ILE A 151 0.12 -7.77 10.18
C ILE A 151 -0.92 -7.70 9.06
N LEU A 152 -1.65 -6.59 9.05
CA LEU A 152 -2.47 -6.13 7.93
C LEU A 152 -1.84 -4.86 7.34
N ILE A 153 -1.40 -4.92 6.11
CA ILE A 153 -1.06 -3.74 5.30
C ILE A 153 -2.36 -3.31 4.65
N SER A 154 -2.92 -2.20 5.10
CA SER A 154 -4.27 -1.80 4.69
C SER A 154 -4.32 -0.78 3.56
N GLY A 155 -3.18 -0.18 3.19
CA GLY A 155 -3.17 0.93 2.24
C GLY A 155 -4.24 1.97 2.62
N ASP A 156 -5.02 2.40 1.65
CA ASP A 156 -6.08 3.37 1.83
C ASP A 156 -7.48 2.76 1.99
N VAL A 157 -7.53 1.54 2.51
CA VAL A 157 -8.81 0.90 2.87
C VAL A 157 -9.18 1.23 4.31
N LEU A 158 -8.25 1.14 5.26
CA LEU A 158 -8.49 1.37 6.68
C LEU A 158 -7.37 2.18 7.31
N PHE A 159 -7.72 3.25 8.01
CA PHE A 159 -6.84 4.10 8.79
C PHE A 159 -7.20 4.08 10.28
N ALA A 160 -6.33 4.63 11.12
CA ALA A 160 -6.66 4.89 12.51
C ALA A 160 -7.84 5.88 12.62
N GLY A 161 -9.01 5.38 12.97
CA GLY A 161 -10.25 6.14 13.14
C GLY A 161 -10.91 6.61 11.83
N SER A 162 -10.46 6.16 10.65
CA SER A 162 -11.01 6.58 9.36
C SER A 162 -10.87 5.49 8.29
N ILE A 163 -11.29 5.80 7.07
CA ILE A 163 -11.10 5.01 5.85
C ILE A 163 -10.64 5.92 4.72
N GLY A 164 -10.10 5.35 3.65
CA GLY A 164 -9.76 6.08 2.43
C GLY A 164 -10.99 6.72 1.79
N ARG A 165 -10.79 7.88 1.16
CA ARG A 165 -11.83 8.56 0.39
C ARG A 165 -12.28 7.71 -0.81
N THR A 166 -13.51 7.93 -1.25
CA THR A 166 -14.14 7.14 -2.32
C THR A 166 -14.72 7.98 -3.44
N ASP A 167 -14.40 9.27 -3.46
CA ASP A 167 -14.92 10.29 -4.37
C ASP A 167 -13.99 10.62 -5.56
N LEU A 168 -12.77 10.04 -5.56
CA LEU A 168 -11.85 10.17 -6.70
C LEU A 168 -12.28 9.26 -7.87
N PRO A 169 -11.79 9.52 -9.09
CA PRO A 169 -12.00 8.61 -10.22
C PRO A 169 -11.64 7.18 -9.85
N THR A 170 -12.49 6.22 -10.17
CA THR A 170 -12.40 4.80 -9.78
C THR A 170 -12.80 4.46 -8.33
N GLY A 171 -13.00 5.45 -7.46
CA GLY A 171 -13.55 5.27 -6.13
C GLY A 171 -15.04 4.88 -6.13
N SER A 172 -15.48 4.20 -5.08
CA SER A 172 -16.88 3.80 -4.90
C SER A 172 -17.20 3.55 -3.42
N SER A 173 -18.05 4.39 -2.84
CA SER A 173 -18.49 4.21 -1.45
C SER A 173 -19.26 2.90 -1.23
N ALA A 174 -20.00 2.45 -2.23
CA ALA A 174 -20.71 1.17 -2.16
C ALA A 174 -19.74 -0.02 -2.11
N GLN A 175 -18.70 -0.02 -2.95
CA GLN A 175 -17.66 -1.05 -2.91
C GLN A 175 -16.83 -0.97 -1.62
N MET A 176 -16.48 0.22 -1.13
CA MET A 176 -15.80 0.38 0.14
C MET A 176 -16.60 -0.23 1.28
N LYS A 177 -17.89 0.06 1.35
CA LYS A 177 -18.80 -0.54 2.34
C LYS A 177 -18.79 -2.07 2.26
N GLU A 178 -18.88 -2.63 1.06
CA GLU A 178 -18.81 -4.08 0.85
C GLU A 178 -17.45 -4.66 1.28
N THR A 179 -16.35 -4.00 0.93
CA THR A 179 -14.99 -4.36 1.34
C THR A 179 -14.85 -4.37 2.85
N LEU A 180 -15.31 -3.32 3.54
CA LEU A 180 -15.27 -3.26 5.00
C LEU A 180 -16.05 -4.43 5.64
N ILE A 181 -17.25 -4.72 5.15
CA ILE A 181 -18.08 -5.81 5.67
C ILE A 181 -17.45 -7.18 5.41
N LYS A 182 -17.01 -7.44 4.17
CA LYS A 182 -16.61 -8.79 3.74
C LYS A 182 -15.14 -9.11 3.94
N LYS A 183 -14.28 -8.08 4.02
CA LYS A 183 -12.82 -8.26 4.02
C LYS A 183 -12.15 -7.73 5.29
N VAL A 184 -12.65 -6.65 5.89
CA VAL A 184 -12.05 -6.04 7.08
C VAL A 184 -12.69 -6.56 8.38
N LEU A 185 -14.02 -6.51 8.48
CA LEU A 185 -14.72 -6.96 9.70
C LEU A 185 -14.50 -8.43 10.08
N PRO A 186 -14.29 -9.39 9.14
CA PRO A 186 -13.97 -10.77 9.51
C PRO A 186 -12.53 -11.00 9.98
N LEU A 187 -11.63 -10.01 9.86
CA LEU A 187 -10.23 -10.16 10.24
C LEU A 187 -10.05 -10.33 11.75
N HIS A 188 -8.96 -10.99 12.15
CA HIS A 188 -8.67 -11.24 13.55
C HIS A 188 -8.36 -9.93 14.29
N ASP A 189 -8.85 -9.80 15.53
CA ASP A 189 -8.73 -8.59 16.35
C ASP A 189 -7.28 -8.16 16.62
N ASP A 190 -6.37 -9.12 16.76
CA ASP A 190 -4.98 -8.85 17.14
C ASP A 190 -4.07 -8.42 15.99
N LEU A 191 -4.60 -8.37 14.74
CA LEU A 191 -3.83 -7.88 13.61
C LEU A 191 -3.39 -6.42 13.83
N ARG A 192 -2.10 -6.20 13.74
CA ARG A 192 -1.47 -4.87 13.65
C ARG A 192 -1.73 -4.31 12.27
N VAL A 193 -2.28 -3.10 12.19
CA VAL A 193 -2.65 -2.46 10.92
C VAL A 193 -1.62 -1.41 10.56
N LEU A 194 -1.04 -1.55 9.37
CA LEU A 194 -0.11 -0.62 8.74
C LEU A 194 -0.84 0.13 7.62
N PRO A 195 -1.33 1.35 7.87
CA PRO A 195 -2.12 2.10 6.91
C PRO A 195 -1.26 2.85 5.89
N GLY A 196 -1.86 3.26 4.77
CA GLY A 196 -1.22 4.16 3.81
C GLY A 196 -0.96 5.55 4.39
N HIS A 197 -1.80 6.03 5.31
CA HIS A 197 -1.65 7.33 5.96
C HIS A 197 -1.92 7.26 7.46
N GLY A 198 -1.23 8.13 8.21
CA GLY A 198 -1.42 8.25 9.64
C GLY A 198 -0.75 7.15 10.47
N PRO A 199 -1.08 7.06 11.77
CA PRO A 199 -0.44 6.12 12.66
C PRO A 199 -0.94 4.68 12.49
N GLU A 200 -0.12 3.74 12.94
CA GLU A 200 -0.53 2.34 13.10
C GLU A 200 -1.71 2.19 14.07
N THR A 201 -2.46 1.10 13.88
CA THR A 201 -3.58 0.73 14.74
C THR A 201 -3.71 -0.80 14.83
N THR A 202 -4.85 -1.29 15.32
CA THR A 202 -5.21 -2.72 15.34
C THR A 202 -6.66 -2.92 14.90
N ILE A 203 -6.98 -4.08 14.35
CA ILE A 203 -8.37 -4.41 13.98
C ILE A 203 -9.30 -4.29 15.19
N LYS A 204 -8.86 -4.74 16.36
CA LYS A 204 -9.60 -4.63 17.63
C LYS A 204 -9.95 -3.19 17.99
N PHE A 205 -8.99 -2.27 17.85
CA PHE A 205 -9.20 -0.86 18.17
C PHE A 205 -10.17 -0.25 17.18
N GLU A 206 -9.95 -0.47 15.87
CA GLU A 206 -10.79 0.10 14.81
C GLU A 206 -12.23 -0.43 14.88
N ARG A 207 -12.43 -1.70 15.15
CA ARG A 207 -13.77 -2.28 15.33
C ARG A 207 -14.57 -1.58 16.46
N LYS A 208 -13.87 -1.12 17.50
CA LYS A 208 -14.49 -0.43 18.65
C LYS A 208 -14.67 1.08 18.46
N SER A 209 -13.74 1.72 17.75
CA SER A 209 -13.63 3.20 17.74
C SER A 209 -13.89 3.83 16.38
N ASN A 210 -13.59 3.12 15.29
CA ASN A 210 -13.74 3.66 13.94
C ASN A 210 -15.23 3.89 13.60
N PRO A 211 -15.66 5.12 13.31
CA PRO A 211 -17.07 5.42 13.06
C PRO A 211 -17.64 4.65 11.87
N TYR A 212 -16.83 4.44 10.82
CA TYR A 212 -17.26 3.72 9.63
C TYR A 212 -17.50 2.23 9.90
N LEU A 213 -16.67 1.58 10.71
CA LEU A 213 -16.87 0.17 11.08
C LEU A 213 -18.02 0.01 12.07
N LYS A 214 -18.20 0.95 12.99
CA LYS A 214 -19.32 0.94 13.96
C LYS A 214 -20.68 1.06 13.28
N GLU A 215 -20.80 1.93 12.28
CA GLU A 215 -22.03 2.06 11.50
C GLU A 215 -22.44 0.76 10.80
N LEU A 216 -21.46 -0.09 10.44
CA LEU A 216 -21.72 -1.35 9.75
C LEU A 216 -22.08 -2.51 10.70
N THR A 217 -21.88 -2.34 12.00
CA THR A 217 -22.13 -3.38 13.02
C THR A 217 -23.30 -3.03 13.94
N SER A 218 -23.89 -1.84 13.81
CA SER A 218 -25.11 -1.38 14.48
C SER A 218 -26.33 -1.73 13.64
#